data_06f2dde6c543c1135ec2a1dedfae3817
#
_entry.id   06f2dde6c543c1135ec2a1dedfae3817
#
_cell.length_a   1.000
_cell.length_b   1.000
_cell.length_c   1.000
_cell.angle_alpha   90.00
_cell.angle_beta   90.00
_cell.angle_gamma   90.00
#
_symmetry.space_group_name_H-M   'P 1'
#
loop_
_entity.id
_entity.type
_entity.pdbx_description
1 polymer ?
#
loop_
_entity_poly.entity_id
_entity_poly.type
_entity_poly.pdbx_seq_one_letter_code
_entity_poly.pdbx_strand_id
1 'polypeptide(L)'
;LIDPNAIEDYVSIGGYLALAKVLFKMKSEQIIDEIKASGLRGRGGAGFPTGKKWEACRKAPGDIKYVVCNCDEGDPGAYMDRSLLEGNPHSI
;
A
#
# COMPACT_ATOMS: atom_id res chain seq x y z
N LEU A 1 11.68 -21.69 -3.80
CA LEU A 1 10.32 -21.28 -3.42
C LEU A 1 10.31 -20.71 -2.03
N ILE A 2 9.51 -19.68 -1.81
CA ILE A 2 9.36 -19.05 -0.51
C ILE A 2 8.00 -19.36 0.11
N ASP A 3 7.93 -19.29 1.45
CA ASP A 3 6.65 -19.27 2.15
C ASP A 3 6.17 -17.80 2.26
N PRO A 4 5.10 -17.42 1.57
CA PRO A 4 4.63 -16.03 1.56
C PRO A 4 4.12 -15.53 2.92
N ASN A 5 3.88 -16.42 3.88
CA ASN A 5 3.48 -16.07 5.24
C ASN A 5 4.65 -15.93 6.21
N ALA A 6 5.86 -16.33 5.80
CA ALA A 6 7.06 -16.22 6.63
C ALA A 6 7.79 -14.90 6.34
N ILE A 7 7.93 -14.04 7.34
CA ILE A 7 8.58 -12.74 7.18
C ILE A 7 10.05 -12.89 6.75
N GLU A 8 10.75 -13.90 7.25
CA GLU A 8 12.13 -14.17 6.88
C GLU A 8 12.27 -14.43 5.39
N ASP A 9 11.35 -15.20 4.82
CA ASP A 9 11.35 -15.52 3.39
C ASP A 9 11.05 -14.27 2.56
N TYR A 10 10.11 -13.44 3.00
CA TYR A 10 9.81 -12.19 2.31
C TYR A 10 11.01 -11.24 2.31
N VAL A 11 11.68 -11.09 3.44
CA VAL A 11 12.88 -10.25 3.55
C VAL A 11 14.00 -10.81 2.66
N SER A 12 14.15 -12.12 2.57
CA SER A 12 15.20 -12.75 1.76
C SER A 12 15.13 -12.45 0.27
N ILE A 13 13.93 -12.16 -0.25
CA ILE A 13 13.73 -11.77 -1.65
C ILE A 13 13.68 -10.25 -1.85
N GLY A 14 14.11 -9.47 -0.89
CA GLY A 14 14.15 -8.01 -0.97
C GLY A 14 12.88 -7.33 -0.46
N GLY A 15 12.01 -8.04 0.23
CA GLY A 15 10.81 -7.46 0.83
C GLY A 15 11.15 -6.38 1.85
N TYR A 16 10.29 -5.36 1.91
CA TYR A 16 10.46 -4.17 2.77
C TYR A 16 11.61 -3.22 2.40
N LEU A 17 12.38 -3.48 1.33
CA LEU A 17 13.40 -2.54 0.86
C LEU A 17 12.77 -1.21 0.41
N ALA A 18 11.62 -1.25 -0.24
CA ALA A 18 10.90 -0.04 -0.65
C ALA A 18 10.46 0.77 0.57
N LEU A 19 9.97 0.10 1.61
CA LEU A 19 9.60 0.77 2.86
C LEU A 19 10.80 1.47 3.50
N ALA A 20 11.95 0.81 3.56
CA ALA A 20 13.19 1.40 4.08
C ALA A 20 13.60 2.64 3.27
N LYS A 21 13.52 2.57 1.94
CA LYS A 21 13.80 3.69 1.06
C LYS A 21 12.88 4.88 1.34
N VAL A 22 11.58 4.63 1.47
CA VAL A 22 10.58 5.65 1.77
C VAL A 22 10.86 6.34 3.11
N LEU A 23 11.14 5.56 4.15
CA LEU A 23 11.33 6.08 5.50
C LEU A 23 12.63 6.87 5.67
N PHE A 24 13.71 6.46 5.00
CA PHE A 24 15.04 7.00 5.28
C PHE A 24 15.63 7.86 4.15
N LYS A 25 15.12 7.78 2.94
CA LYS A 25 15.74 8.41 1.76
C LYS A 25 14.82 9.29 0.93
N MET A 26 13.51 9.25 1.15
CA MET A 26 12.55 9.99 0.32
C MET A 26 11.79 11.05 1.11
N LYS A 27 11.57 12.18 0.44
CA LYS A 27 10.67 13.23 0.95
C LYS A 27 9.24 12.91 0.54
N SER A 28 8.26 13.49 1.25
CA SER A 28 6.83 13.22 1.00
C SER A 28 6.41 13.48 -0.44
N GLU A 29 6.89 14.56 -1.04
CA GLU A 29 6.59 14.91 -2.44
C GLU A 29 7.13 13.86 -3.41
N GLN A 30 8.33 13.34 -3.16
CA GLN A 30 8.94 12.31 -3.99
C GLN A 30 8.15 11.00 -3.93
N ILE A 31 7.64 10.65 -2.76
CA ILE A 31 6.81 9.45 -2.57
C ILE A 31 5.53 9.58 -3.39
N ILE A 32 4.85 10.72 -3.29
CA ILE A 32 3.62 10.98 -4.05
C ILE A 32 3.87 10.93 -5.55
N ASP A 33 4.96 11.53 -6.03
CA ASP A 33 5.32 11.51 -7.43
C ASP A 33 5.58 10.09 -7.94
N GLU A 34 6.24 9.27 -7.14
CA GLU A 34 6.49 7.86 -7.47
C GLU A 34 5.18 7.08 -7.57
N ILE A 35 4.26 7.28 -6.65
CA ILE A 35 2.95 6.62 -6.68
C ILE A 35 2.14 7.08 -7.89
N LYS A 36 2.17 8.37 -8.25
CA LYS A 36 1.52 8.88 -9.46
C LYS A 36 2.12 8.23 -10.71
N ALA A 37 3.45 8.17 -10.80
CA ALA A 37 4.14 7.58 -11.94
C ALA A 37 3.85 6.09 -12.10
N SER A 38 3.60 5.38 -10.99
CA SER A 38 3.25 3.96 -11.01
C SER A 38 1.87 3.67 -11.60
N GLY A 39 1.00 4.67 -11.64
CA GLY A 39 -0.38 4.49 -12.09
C GLY A 39 -1.26 3.71 -11.11
N LEU A 40 -0.82 3.53 -9.87
CA LEU A 40 -1.60 2.80 -8.86
C LEU A 40 -2.97 3.44 -8.66
N ARG A 41 -4.00 2.60 -8.63
CA ARG A 41 -5.39 3.00 -8.44
C ARG A 41 -6.02 2.22 -7.29
N GLY A 42 -7.08 2.77 -6.73
CA GLY A 42 -7.88 2.06 -5.74
C GLY A 42 -8.49 0.77 -6.30
N ARG A 43 -8.71 -0.18 -5.44
CA ARG A 43 -9.24 -1.51 -5.78
C ARG A 43 -10.68 -1.71 -5.29
N GLY A 44 -11.34 -0.65 -4.84
CA GLY A 44 -12.73 -0.70 -4.38
C GLY A 44 -13.79 -0.58 -5.48
N GLY A 45 -13.38 -0.58 -6.76
CA GLY A 45 -14.28 -0.52 -7.91
C GLY A 45 -14.25 0.82 -8.66
N ALA A 46 -14.08 1.94 -7.98
CA ALA A 46 -14.01 3.26 -8.62
C ALA A 46 -12.67 3.52 -9.32
N GLY A 47 -11.61 2.84 -8.93
CA GLY A 47 -10.30 3.00 -9.54
C GLY A 47 -9.69 4.38 -9.38
N PHE A 48 -9.99 5.08 -8.30
CA PHE A 48 -9.48 6.43 -8.08
C PHE A 48 -7.94 6.42 -8.01
N PRO A 49 -7.23 7.35 -8.69
CA PRO A 49 -5.77 7.39 -8.67
C PRO A 49 -5.24 7.64 -7.25
N THR A 50 -4.48 6.69 -6.74
CA THR A 50 -3.95 6.72 -5.37
C THR A 50 -3.06 7.94 -5.12
N GLY A 51 -2.19 8.28 -6.06
CA GLY A 51 -1.30 9.44 -5.93
C GLY A 51 -2.04 10.76 -5.80
N LYS A 52 -3.16 10.92 -6.51
CA LYS A 52 -4.01 12.12 -6.38
C LYS A 52 -4.66 12.21 -4.99
N LYS A 53 -5.11 11.08 -4.46
CA LYS A 53 -5.70 11.02 -3.12
C LYS A 53 -4.66 11.39 -2.07
N TRP A 54 -3.46 10.85 -2.17
CA TRP A 54 -2.38 11.15 -1.24
C TRP A 54 -1.95 12.61 -1.30
N GLU A 55 -1.87 13.19 -2.52
CA GLU A 55 -1.56 14.61 -2.69
C GLU A 55 -2.61 15.50 -2.05
N ALA A 56 -3.89 15.22 -2.25
CA ALA A 56 -4.98 15.97 -1.64
C ALA A 56 -4.93 15.89 -0.11
N CYS A 57 -4.67 14.71 0.43
CA CYS A 57 -4.52 14.52 1.86
C CYS A 57 -3.33 15.31 2.41
N ARG A 58 -2.19 15.29 1.72
CA ARG A 58 -0.99 16.03 2.13
C ARG A 58 -1.24 17.53 2.18
N LYS A 59 -1.99 18.07 1.23
CA LYS A 59 -2.33 19.51 1.16
C LYS A 59 -3.39 19.92 2.15
N ALA A 60 -4.17 18.99 2.68
CA ALA A 60 -5.21 19.27 3.66
C ALA A 60 -4.61 19.73 5.00
N PRO A 61 -5.29 20.61 5.75
CA PRO A 61 -4.82 21.03 7.08
C PRO A 61 -4.71 19.84 8.04
N GLY A 62 -3.74 19.91 8.94
CA GLY A 62 -3.54 18.91 9.99
C GLY A 62 -2.09 18.45 10.06
N ASP A 63 -1.59 18.27 11.29
CA ASP A 63 -0.19 17.91 11.52
C ASP A 63 0.07 16.43 11.37
N ILE A 64 -0.96 15.59 11.58
CA ILE A 64 -0.84 14.14 11.55
C ILE A 64 -1.66 13.60 10.39
N LYS A 65 -1.03 12.73 9.60
CA LYS A 65 -1.68 12.01 8.50
C LYS A 65 -1.49 10.51 8.72
N TYR A 66 -2.50 9.73 8.33
CA TYR A 66 -2.50 8.29 8.51
C TYR A 66 -2.59 7.58 7.16
N VAL A 67 -1.90 6.46 7.02
CA VAL A 67 -2.11 5.52 5.93
C VAL A 67 -2.98 4.39 6.47
N VAL A 68 -4.10 4.14 5.80
CA VAL A 68 -5.05 3.11 6.20
C VAL A 68 -5.20 2.11 5.07
N CYS A 69 -4.96 0.84 5.38
CA CYS A 69 -5.26 -0.27 4.47
C CYS A 69 -6.67 -0.76 4.79
N ASN A 70 -7.60 -0.53 3.85
CA ASN A 70 -8.99 -0.97 4.03
C ASN A 70 -9.19 -2.33 3.38
N CYS A 71 -9.42 -3.34 4.21
CA CYS A 71 -9.75 -4.71 3.79
C CYS A 71 -11.06 -5.19 4.43
N ASP A 72 -12.03 -4.29 4.60
CA ASP A 72 -13.27 -4.60 5.31
C ASP A 72 -14.13 -5.65 4.59
N GLU A 73 -14.26 -5.56 3.27
CA GLU A 73 -14.99 -6.52 2.42
C GLU A 73 -16.38 -6.92 2.99
N GLY A 74 -17.17 -5.92 3.36
CA GLY A 74 -18.46 -6.17 3.99
C GLY A 74 -19.55 -6.76 3.09
N ASP A 75 -19.35 -6.78 1.77
CA ASP A 75 -20.33 -7.29 0.82
C ASP A 75 -20.41 -8.83 0.90
N PRO A 76 -21.63 -9.40 0.90
CA PRO A 76 -21.78 -10.86 0.90
C PRO A 76 -21.08 -11.52 -0.29
N GLY A 77 -20.28 -12.55 -0.02
CA GLY A 77 -19.55 -13.29 -1.04
C GLY A 77 -18.21 -12.67 -1.48
N ALA A 78 -17.87 -11.47 -1.00
CA ALA A 78 -16.58 -10.87 -1.27
C ALA A 78 -15.48 -11.60 -0.49
N TYR A 79 -14.38 -11.95 -1.17
CA TYR A 79 -13.30 -12.74 -0.56
C TYR A 79 -11.90 -12.39 -1.07
N MET A 80 -11.78 -11.46 -2.02
CA MET A 80 -10.48 -11.15 -2.66
C MET A 80 -9.46 -10.63 -1.64
N ASP A 81 -9.83 -9.66 -0.82
CA ASP A 81 -8.91 -9.06 0.15
C ASP A 81 -8.51 -10.07 1.22
N ARG A 82 -9.45 -10.88 1.68
CA ARG A 82 -9.17 -11.98 2.60
C ARG A 82 -8.15 -12.95 2.01
N SER A 83 -8.33 -13.34 0.75
CA SER A 83 -7.41 -14.24 0.06
C SER A 83 -6.01 -13.67 -0.03
N LEU A 84 -5.88 -12.36 -0.31
CA LEU A 84 -4.59 -11.68 -0.35
C LEU A 84 -3.92 -11.62 1.02
N LEU A 85 -4.67 -11.29 2.07
CA LEU A 85 -4.15 -11.23 3.43
C LEU A 85 -3.68 -12.61 3.93
N GLU A 86 -4.45 -13.65 3.65
CA GLU A 86 -4.10 -15.01 4.07
C GLU A 86 -2.96 -15.60 3.23
N GLY A 87 -2.94 -15.33 1.93
CA GLY A 87 -1.99 -15.94 1.00
C GLY A 87 -0.66 -15.22 0.90
N ASN A 88 -0.63 -13.90 1.05
CA ASN A 88 0.60 -13.12 0.89
C ASN A 88 0.55 -11.81 1.70
N PRO A 89 0.50 -11.90 3.04
CA PRO A 89 0.26 -10.74 3.91
C PRO A 89 1.35 -9.67 3.83
N HIS A 90 2.60 -10.08 3.63
CA HIS A 90 3.73 -9.15 3.66
C HIS A 90 3.82 -8.27 2.41
N SER A 91 3.13 -8.61 1.33
CA SER A 91 3.14 -7.80 0.10
C SER A 91 2.14 -6.64 0.13
N ILE A 92 1.26 -6.56 1.13
CA ILE A 92 0.19 -5.58 1.21
C ILE A 92 0.63 -4.27 1.88
#